data_30bbf17b4a2a486b5664f2ce569ac65d
#
_entry.id   30bbf17b4a2a486b5664f2ce569ac65d
#
_cell.length_a   1.000
_cell.length_b   1.000
_cell.length_c   1.000
_cell.angle_alpha   90.00
_cell.angle_beta   90.00
_cell.angle_gamma   90.00
#
_symmetry.space_group_name_H-M   'P 1'
#
loop_
_entity.id
_entity.type
_entity.pdbx_description
1 polymer ?
#
loop_
_entity_poly.entity_id
_entity_poly.type
_entity_poly.pdbx_seq_one_letter_code
_entity_poly.pdbx_strand_id
1 'polypeptide(L)'
;VATFILKVPFPYIVLGAALIGYLGAKFSPDTFKMGAHHGASQDSYGSALIDDNTPTPDHAKFKWSRLLSFAVVGITLGFLVMSFLDNKVLHDMGVFFTEAALVTFGGAYAVLPYINEASVNDYNWLEAKDMIAGMALGETTPGPLIMVVAFVGFMGARLQEIGTDSMLLAGFIGASVATFLASVLDLDDDK
;
A
#
# COMPACT_ATOMS: atom_id res chain seq x y z
N VAL A 1 -7.95 18.36 -3.00
CA VAL A 1 -8.29 19.64 -2.33
C VAL A 1 -7.88 19.58 -0.86
N ALA A 2 -8.34 18.60 -0.06
CA ALA A 2 -8.03 18.51 1.37
C ALA A 2 -6.52 18.38 1.64
N THR A 3 -5.81 17.57 0.87
CA THR A 3 -4.36 17.37 0.99
C THR A 3 -3.58 18.63 0.64
N PHE A 4 -3.94 19.31 -0.47
CA PHE A 4 -3.19 20.46 -0.97
C PHE A 4 -3.51 21.77 -0.24
N ILE A 5 -4.78 22.01 0.11
CA ILE A 5 -5.20 23.28 0.73
C ILE A 5 -5.12 23.22 2.24
N LEU A 6 -5.60 22.15 2.86
CA LEU A 6 -5.66 21.99 4.30
C LEU A 6 -4.44 21.30 4.90
N LYS A 7 -3.52 20.80 4.06
CA LYS A 7 -2.32 20.03 4.47
C LYS A 7 -2.64 18.89 5.45
N VAL A 8 -3.84 18.30 5.31
CA VAL A 8 -4.25 17.15 6.13
C VAL A 8 -3.53 15.91 5.61
N PRO A 9 -2.79 15.18 6.45
CA PRO A 9 -2.15 13.93 6.06
C PRO A 9 -3.17 12.91 5.51
N PHE A 10 -2.79 12.21 4.45
CA PHE A 10 -3.67 11.28 3.72
C PHE A 10 -4.37 10.24 4.63
N PRO A 11 -3.72 9.62 5.63
CA PRO A 11 -4.37 8.69 6.55
C PRO A 11 -5.61 9.26 7.26
N TYR A 12 -5.57 10.52 7.67
CA TYR A 12 -6.72 11.18 8.33
C TYR A 12 -7.88 11.42 7.37
N ILE A 13 -7.60 11.64 6.09
CA ILE A 13 -8.64 11.79 5.05
C ILE A 13 -9.36 10.45 4.85
N VAL A 14 -8.63 9.35 4.79
CA VAL A 14 -9.18 8.00 4.64
C VAL A 14 -10.03 7.63 5.86
N LEU A 15 -9.51 7.84 7.07
CA LEU A 15 -10.26 7.59 8.31
C LEU A 15 -11.51 8.46 8.40
N GLY A 16 -11.42 9.74 8.04
CA GLY A 16 -12.56 10.65 8.01
C GLY A 16 -13.63 10.20 7.01
N ALA A 17 -13.23 9.79 5.81
CA ALA A 17 -14.16 9.27 4.81
C ALA A 17 -14.84 7.97 5.27
N ALA A 18 -14.09 7.06 5.89
CA ALA A 18 -14.62 5.82 6.45
C ALA A 18 -15.63 6.11 7.57
N LEU A 19 -15.33 7.06 8.45
CA LEU A 19 -16.23 7.47 9.53
C LEU A 19 -17.53 8.10 8.98
N ILE A 20 -17.42 9.00 7.99
CA ILE A 20 -18.57 9.61 7.32
C ILE A 20 -19.40 8.55 6.61
N GLY A 21 -18.77 7.61 5.91
CA GLY A 21 -19.44 6.49 5.25
C GLY A 21 -20.19 5.60 6.25
N TYR A 22 -19.56 5.25 7.37
CA TYR A 22 -20.16 4.46 8.43
C TYR A 22 -21.38 5.17 9.07
N LEU A 23 -21.23 6.43 9.45
CA LEU A 23 -22.30 7.25 10.01
C LEU A 23 -23.41 7.47 9.00
N GLY A 24 -23.06 7.77 7.74
CA GLY A 24 -24.01 7.94 6.65
C GLY A 24 -24.86 6.69 6.41
N ALA A 25 -24.23 5.51 6.38
CA ALA A 25 -24.93 4.24 6.24
C ALA A 25 -25.87 3.96 7.42
N LYS A 26 -25.53 4.43 8.63
CA LYS A 26 -26.34 4.25 9.83
C LYS A 26 -27.52 5.23 9.92
N PHE A 27 -27.32 6.51 9.54
CA PHE A 27 -28.31 7.58 9.68
C PHE A 27 -29.14 7.82 8.43
N SER A 28 -28.62 7.49 7.24
CA SER A 28 -29.30 7.67 5.95
C SER A 28 -29.07 6.48 5.02
N PRO A 29 -29.59 5.28 5.37
CA PRO A 29 -29.31 4.06 4.62
C PRO A 29 -29.73 4.12 3.16
N ASP A 30 -30.77 4.91 2.83
CA ASP A 30 -31.26 5.03 1.46
C ASP A 30 -30.35 5.84 0.53
N THR A 31 -29.58 6.78 1.10
CA THR A 31 -28.62 7.59 0.35
C THR A 31 -27.27 6.87 0.19
N PHE A 32 -26.91 6.02 1.18
CA PHE A 32 -25.63 5.28 1.23
C PHE A 32 -25.76 3.82 0.83
N LYS A 33 -26.95 3.33 0.44
CA LYS A 33 -27.05 2.05 -0.27
C LYS A 33 -26.28 2.19 -1.56
N MET A 34 -25.15 1.50 -1.66
CA MET A 34 -24.52 1.23 -2.95
C MET A 34 -25.60 0.62 -3.82
N GLY A 35 -26.05 1.37 -4.83
CA GLY A 35 -27.06 0.87 -5.75
C GLY A 35 -26.52 -0.43 -6.35
N ALA A 36 -27.26 -1.49 -6.20
CA ALA A 36 -27.06 -2.76 -6.90
C ALA A 36 -27.32 -2.59 -8.42
N HIS A 37 -26.79 -1.51 -9.01
CA HIS A 37 -26.92 -1.17 -10.43
C HIS A 37 -25.61 -1.39 -11.21
N HIS A 38 -24.76 -2.31 -10.79
CA HIS A 38 -24.02 -3.09 -11.75
C HIS A 38 -24.77 -4.43 -11.92
N GLY A 39 -26.03 -4.31 -12.37
CA GLY A 39 -26.69 -5.41 -13.01
C GLY A 39 -25.87 -5.75 -14.25
N ALA A 40 -24.89 -6.64 -14.10
CA ALA A 40 -24.53 -7.50 -15.20
C ALA A 40 -25.86 -8.06 -15.70
N SER A 41 -26.19 -7.79 -16.97
CA SER A 41 -27.30 -8.45 -17.64
C SER A 41 -27.24 -9.92 -17.27
N GLN A 42 -28.32 -10.45 -16.73
CA GLN A 42 -28.48 -11.89 -16.44
C GLN A 42 -28.59 -12.65 -17.77
N ASP A 43 -27.65 -12.48 -18.64
CA ASP A 43 -27.42 -13.42 -19.74
C ASP A 43 -26.74 -14.63 -19.11
N SER A 44 -27.54 -15.64 -18.84
CA SER A 44 -27.07 -16.95 -18.38
C SER A 44 -26.19 -17.56 -19.46
N TYR A 45 -24.90 -17.44 -19.30
CA TYR A 45 -23.89 -18.07 -20.17
C TYR A 45 -23.72 -19.58 -19.90
N GLY A 46 -24.70 -20.24 -19.30
CA GLY A 46 -24.63 -21.64 -18.90
C GLY A 46 -23.91 -21.83 -17.57
N SER A 47 -23.85 -23.09 -17.11
CA SER A 47 -23.14 -23.40 -15.86
C SER A 47 -21.66 -23.15 -16.01
N ALA A 48 -21.13 -22.19 -15.26
CA ALA A 48 -19.70 -21.96 -15.18
C ALA A 48 -19.01 -23.15 -14.47
N LEU A 49 -17.74 -23.39 -14.81
CA LEU A 49 -16.92 -24.42 -14.14
C LEU A 49 -16.82 -24.17 -12.64
N ILE A 50 -16.97 -22.91 -12.22
CA ILE A 50 -17.09 -22.45 -10.82
C ILE A 50 -18.34 -21.58 -10.78
N ASP A 51 -19.40 -22.05 -10.13
CA ASP A 51 -20.67 -21.38 -9.95
C ASP A 51 -20.91 -21.17 -8.45
N ASP A 52 -21.84 -20.28 -8.08
CA ASP A 52 -22.18 -19.96 -6.68
C ASP A 52 -22.54 -21.20 -5.85
N ASN A 53 -22.98 -22.28 -6.51
CA ASN A 53 -23.28 -23.57 -5.90
C ASN A 53 -22.09 -24.55 -5.85
N THR A 54 -20.91 -24.17 -6.36
CA THR A 54 -19.73 -25.06 -6.35
C THR A 54 -19.18 -25.12 -4.91
N PRO A 55 -19.05 -26.32 -4.30
CA PRO A 55 -18.54 -26.41 -2.94
C PRO A 55 -17.11 -25.88 -2.87
N THR A 56 -16.88 -24.87 -2.02
CA THR A 56 -15.56 -24.27 -1.82
C THR A 56 -14.56 -25.35 -1.40
N PRO A 57 -13.48 -25.57 -2.17
CA PRO A 57 -12.48 -26.57 -1.82
C PRO A 57 -11.83 -26.25 -0.46
N ASP A 58 -11.40 -27.29 0.26
CA ASP A 58 -10.92 -27.15 1.65
C ASP A 58 -9.69 -26.24 1.81
N HIS A 59 -8.91 -26.07 0.75
CA HIS A 59 -7.78 -25.15 0.74
C HIS A 59 -8.18 -23.68 0.57
N ALA A 60 -9.36 -23.41 0.01
CA ALA A 60 -9.91 -22.06 -0.17
C ALA A 60 -10.84 -21.61 0.98
N LYS A 61 -11.04 -22.48 1.99
CA LYS A 61 -11.82 -22.10 3.17
C LYS A 61 -11.03 -21.14 4.04
N PHE A 62 -11.63 -19.98 4.34
CA PHE A 62 -11.05 -19.00 5.24
C PHE A 62 -10.81 -19.62 6.63
N LYS A 63 -9.58 -19.57 7.13
CA LYS A 63 -9.21 -20.05 8.46
C LYS A 63 -8.54 -18.91 9.22
N TRP A 64 -9.22 -18.40 10.24
CA TRP A 64 -8.68 -17.37 11.15
C TRP A 64 -7.29 -17.71 11.71
N SER A 65 -7.02 -18.99 11.98
CA SER A 65 -5.71 -19.42 12.46
C SER A 65 -4.60 -19.22 11.45
N ARG A 66 -4.88 -19.39 10.16
CA ARG A 66 -3.92 -19.14 9.09
C ARG A 66 -3.64 -17.65 8.93
N LEU A 67 -4.69 -16.82 8.88
CA LEU A 67 -4.57 -15.36 8.85
C LEU A 67 -3.76 -14.85 10.05
N LEU A 68 -4.09 -15.30 11.27
CA LEU A 68 -3.39 -14.88 12.47
C LEU A 68 -1.90 -15.31 12.44
N SER A 69 -1.60 -16.51 11.92
CA SER A 69 -0.21 -16.97 11.81
C SER A 69 0.60 -16.14 10.81
N PHE A 70 0.03 -15.80 9.65
CA PHE A 70 0.69 -14.92 8.68
C PHE A 70 0.89 -13.52 9.23
N ALA A 71 -0.14 -12.93 9.88
CA ALA A 71 -0.03 -11.62 10.52
C ALA A 71 1.06 -11.61 11.60
N VAL A 72 1.10 -12.61 12.48
CA VAL A 72 2.14 -12.72 13.52
C VAL A 72 3.52 -12.86 12.90
N VAL A 73 3.69 -13.70 11.89
CA VAL A 73 4.98 -13.88 11.20
C VAL A 73 5.40 -12.57 10.50
N GLY A 74 4.48 -11.92 9.78
CA GLY A 74 4.74 -10.66 9.11
C GLY A 74 5.15 -9.55 10.07
N ILE A 75 4.38 -9.33 11.13
CA ILE A 75 4.70 -8.33 12.17
C ILE A 75 6.04 -8.64 12.84
N THR A 76 6.32 -9.92 13.16
CA THR A 76 7.57 -10.31 13.78
C THR A 76 8.76 -10.04 12.87
N LEU A 77 8.65 -10.39 11.58
CA LEU A 77 9.70 -10.14 10.59
C LEU A 77 9.89 -8.64 10.36
N GLY A 78 8.80 -7.88 10.25
CA GLY A 78 8.86 -6.41 10.11
C GLY A 78 9.55 -5.77 11.32
N PHE A 79 9.17 -6.15 12.53
CA PHE A 79 9.80 -5.67 13.75
C PHE A 79 11.29 -6.03 13.84
N LEU A 80 11.62 -7.27 13.44
CA LEU A 80 13.02 -7.74 13.42
C LEU A 80 13.85 -6.93 12.41
N VAL A 81 13.35 -6.72 11.20
CA VAL A 81 14.03 -5.87 10.21
C VAL A 81 14.22 -4.46 10.75
N MET A 82 13.16 -3.84 11.30
CA MET A 82 13.23 -2.49 11.88
C MET A 82 14.22 -2.39 13.04
N SER A 83 14.38 -3.44 13.84
CA SER A 83 15.32 -3.48 14.96
C SER A 83 16.80 -3.52 14.53
N PHE A 84 17.08 -3.95 13.30
CA PHE A 84 18.42 -3.94 12.72
C PHE A 84 18.72 -2.70 11.88
N LEU A 85 17.75 -1.79 11.70
CA LEU A 85 17.94 -0.56 10.94
C LEU A 85 18.44 0.57 11.86
N ASP A 86 19.75 0.62 12.08
CA ASP A 86 20.40 1.70 12.87
C ASP A 86 20.40 3.03 12.13
N ASN A 87 20.19 3.03 10.79
CA ASN A 87 20.17 4.24 10.00
C ASN A 87 18.78 4.88 10.01
N LYS A 88 18.74 6.18 10.43
CA LYS A 88 17.50 6.94 10.56
C LYS A 88 16.71 6.99 9.24
N VAL A 89 17.36 7.16 8.10
CA VAL A 89 16.69 7.24 6.79
C VAL A 89 15.97 5.94 6.45
N LEU A 90 16.63 4.80 6.65
CA LEU A 90 16.03 3.48 6.42
C LEU A 90 14.89 3.20 7.39
N HIS A 91 15.03 3.63 8.64
CA HIS A 91 13.98 3.51 9.64
C HIS A 91 12.75 4.34 9.26
N ASP A 92 12.94 5.62 8.92
CA ASP A 92 11.86 6.52 8.51
C ASP A 92 11.16 6.00 7.24
N MET A 93 11.92 5.48 6.26
CA MET A 93 11.36 4.79 5.09
C MET A 93 10.53 3.57 5.48
N GLY A 94 11.04 2.75 6.39
CA GLY A 94 10.35 1.56 6.85
C GLY A 94 9.01 1.88 7.49
N VAL A 95 8.98 2.83 8.42
CA VAL A 95 7.74 3.30 9.07
C VAL A 95 6.77 3.86 8.03
N PHE A 96 7.24 4.78 7.18
CA PHE A 96 6.41 5.45 6.19
C PHE A 96 5.77 4.46 5.19
N PHE A 97 6.54 3.53 4.62
CA PHE A 97 5.99 2.58 3.65
C PHE A 97 5.08 1.53 4.30
N THR A 98 5.31 1.20 5.57
CA THR A 98 4.38 0.40 6.37
C THR A 98 3.04 1.13 6.56
N GLU A 99 3.06 2.41 6.93
CA GLU A 99 1.85 3.23 7.03
C GLU A 99 1.14 3.39 5.67
N ALA A 100 1.90 3.64 4.60
CA ALA A 100 1.35 3.75 3.25
C ALA A 100 0.65 2.46 2.81
N ALA A 101 1.23 1.29 3.09
CA ALA A 101 0.60 0.00 2.81
C ALA A 101 -0.71 -0.19 3.57
N LEU A 102 -0.74 0.17 4.87
CA LEU A 102 -1.95 0.07 5.70
C LEU A 102 -3.10 0.98 5.26
N VAL A 103 -2.83 2.09 4.59
CA VAL A 103 -3.86 3.02 4.10
C VAL A 103 -4.16 2.84 2.61
N THR A 104 -3.54 1.86 1.96
CA THR A 104 -3.78 1.54 0.55
C THR A 104 -4.99 0.61 0.44
N PHE A 105 -6.20 1.17 0.45
CA PHE A 105 -7.43 0.42 0.22
C PHE A 105 -7.91 0.61 -1.21
N GLY A 106 -7.94 -0.48 -1.98
CA GLY A 106 -8.67 -0.55 -3.25
C GLY A 106 -8.08 0.18 -4.45
N GLY A 107 -6.80 0.63 -4.40
CA GLY A 107 -6.16 1.20 -5.56
C GLY A 107 -4.81 1.86 -5.32
N ALA A 108 -3.78 1.31 -5.93
CA ALA A 108 -2.40 1.81 -5.87
C ALA A 108 -2.28 3.30 -6.23
N TYR A 109 -3.07 3.78 -7.18
CA TYR A 109 -3.03 5.17 -7.63
C TYR A 109 -3.50 6.19 -6.60
N ALA A 110 -4.35 5.79 -5.65
CA ALA A 110 -4.86 6.70 -4.62
C ALA A 110 -3.77 7.11 -3.61
N VAL A 111 -2.77 6.25 -3.37
CA VAL A 111 -1.70 6.51 -2.41
C VAL A 111 -0.46 7.18 -3.04
N LEU A 112 -0.32 7.16 -4.38
CA LEU A 112 0.84 7.75 -5.07
C LEU A 112 1.04 9.24 -4.77
N PRO A 113 0.00 10.11 -4.72
CA PRO A 113 0.16 11.51 -4.31
C PRO A 113 0.69 11.66 -2.87
N TYR A 114 0.31 10.75 -1.98
CA TYR A 114 0.80 10.74 -0.60
C TYR A 114 2.29 10.36 -0.55
N ILE A 115 2.70 9.33 -1.32
CA ILE A 115 4.11 8.95 -1.42
C ILE A 115 4.94 10.09 -2.01
N ASN A 116 4.42 10.77 -3.05
CA ASN A 116 5.09 11.92 -3.66
C ASN A 116 5.28 13.07 -2.66
N GLU A 117 4.23 13.46 -1.95
CA GLU A 117 4.28 14.55 -0.97
C GLU A 117 5.29 14.24 0.13
N ALA A 118 5.20 13.06 0.72
CA ALA A 118 6.09 12.66 1.81
C ALA A 118 7.54 12.56 1.34
N SER A 119 7.81 11.90 0.21
CA SER A 119 9.18 11.65 -0.26
C SER A 119 9.90 12.92 -0.68
N VAL A 120 9.19 13.89 -1.25
CA VAL A 120 9.77 15.13 -1.78
C VAL A 120 9.74 16.25 -0.76
N ASN A 121 8.61 16.47 -0.06
CA ASN A 121 8.41 17.65 0.77
C ASN A 121 8.62 17.40 2.26
N ASP A 122 8.18 16.25 2.80
CA ASP A 122 8.26 15.98 4.23
C ASP A 122 9.64 15.42 4.62
N TYR A 123 10.07 14.37 3.92
CA TYR A 123 11.33 13.69 4.22
C TYR A 123 12.52 14.16 3.36
N ASN A 124 12.27 14.82 2.24
CA ASN A 124 13.30 15.28 1.30
C ASN A 124 14.26 14.15 0.85
N TRP A 125 13.73 12.93 0.64
CA TRP A 125 14.54 11.79 0.20
C TRP A 125 15.04 11.94 -1.23
N LEU A 126 14.24 12.60 -2.10
CA LEU A 126 14.56 12.82 -3.51
C LEU A 126 13.92 14.13 -4.02
N GLU A 127 14.42 14.60 -5.15
CA GLU A 127 13.87 15.79 -5.80
C GLU A 127 12.60 15.46 -6.60
N ALA A 128 11.73 16.46 -6.81
CA ALA A 128 10.50 16.31 -7.59
C ALA A 128 10.73 15.74 -9.00
N LYS A 129 11.86 16.09 -9.64
CA LYS A 129 12.21 15.55 -10.96
C LYS A 129 12.46 14.04 -10.95
N ASP A 130 13.10 13.54 -9.87
CA ASP A 130 13.38 12.11 -9.70
C ASP A 130 12.08 11.35 -9.39
N MET A 131 11.20 11.95 -8.59
CA MET A 131 9.89 11.38 -8.30
C MET A 131 9.02 11.22 -9.55
N ILE A 132 9.02 12.20 -10.47
CA ILE A 132 8.33 12.10 -11.77
C ILE A 132 8.86 10.89 -12.56
N ALA A 133 10.18 10.68 -12.59
CA ALA A 133 10.77 9.52 -13.26
C ALA A 133 10.33 8.20 -12.60
N GLY A 134 10.28 8.14 -11.27
CA GLY A 134 9.79 6.97 -10.53
C GLY A 134 8.32 6.66 -10.79
N MET A 135 7.47 7.68 -10.86
CA MET A 135 6.05 7.52 -11.20
C MET A 135 5.88 7.00 -12.63
N ALA A 136 6.62 7.56 -13.60
CA ALA A 136 6.59 7.09 -14.98
C ALA A 136 7.05 5.63 -15.10
N LEU A 137 8.06 5.22 -14.33
CA LEU A 137 8.48 3.81 -14.26
C LEU A 137 7.37 2.91 -13.72
N GLY A 138 6.67 3.35 -12.67
CA GLY A 138 5.53 2.63 -12.10
C GLY A 138 4.41 2.41 -13.12
N GLU A 139 4.07 3.43 -13.92
CA GLU A 139 3.01 3.35 -14.93
C GLU A 139 3.33 2.37 -16.08
N THR A 140 4.60 2.11 -16.35
CA THR A 140 5.03 1.21 -17.43
C THR A 140 5.13 -0.26 -16.99
N THR A 141 4.93 -0.54 -15.69
CA THR A 141 5.09 -1.89 -15.12
C THR A 141 3.79 -2.39 -14.49
N PRO A 142 3.53 -3.70 -14.52
CA PRO A 142 2.44 -4.28 -13.74
C PRO A 142 2.76 -4.17 -12.24
N GLY A 143 1.81 -3.66 -11.44
CA GLY A 143 2.03 -3.37 -10.02
C GLY A 143 2.72 -2.02 -9.78
N PRO A 144 2.08 -0.91 -10.17
CA PRO A 144 2.71 0.42 -10.16
C PRO A 144 3.20 0.85 -8.78
N LEU A 145 2.46 0.53 -7.73
CA LEU A 145 2.80 0.95 -6.37
C LEU A 145 4.14 0.41 -5.91
N ILE A 146 4.35 -0.91 -6.02
CA ILE A 146 5.58 -1.54 -5.53
C ILE A 146 6.82 -1.06 -6.30
N MET A 147 6.67 -0.74 -7.59
CA MET A 147 7.75 -0.18 -8.40
C MET A 147 8.13 1.24 -7.96
N VAL A 148 7.12 2.07 -7.64
CA VAL A 148 7.37 3.42 -7.10
C VAL A 148 8.02 3.33 -5.72
N VAL A 149 7.54 2.44 -4.85
CA VAL A 149 8.14 2.18 -3.52
C VAL A 149 9.61 1.75 -3.65
N ALA A 150 9.89 0.80 -4.55
CA ALA A 150 11.26 0.34 -4.81
C ALA A 150 12.16 1.48 -5.32
N PHE A 151 11.64 2.30 -6.22
CA PHE A 151 12.36 3.44 -6.78
C PHE A 151 12.67 4.50 -5.71
N VAL A 152 11.67 4.88 -4.91
CA VAL A 152 11.86 5.86 -3.83
C VAL A 152 12.85 5.33 -2.79
N GLY A 153 12.71 4.05 -2.39
CA GLY A 153 13.66 3.41 -1.47
C GLY A 153 15.07 3.40 -2.02
N PHE A 154 15.25 3.05 -3.32
CA PHE A 154 16.56 3.03 -3.97
C PHE A 154 17.19 4.42 -4.04
N MET A 155 16.46 5.38 -4.60
CA MET A 155 16.97 6.73 -4.81
C MET A 155 17.19 7.47 -3.50
N GLY A 156 16.25 7.35 -2.57
CA GLY A 156 16.34 8.01 -1.26
C GLY A 156 17.54 7.49 -0.46
N ALA A 157 17.73 6.18 -0.36
CA ALA A 157 18.87 5.61 0.36
C ALA A 157 20.22 5.94 -0.30
N ARG A 158 20.24 5.98 -1.63
CA ARG A 158 21.43 6.35 -2.41
C ARG A 158 21.80 7.82 -2.22
N LEU A 159 20.82 8.74 -2.26
CA LEU A 159 21.05 10.19 -2.18
C LEU A 159 21.33 10.65 -0.75
N GLN A 160 20.80 9.94 0.25
CA GLN A 160 20.97 10.26 1.66
C GLN A 160 22.21 9.64 2.31
N GLU A 161 23.05 8.96 1.50
CA GLU A 161 24.35 8.38 1.95
C GLU A 161 24.22 7.56 3.24
N ILE A 162 23.45 6.47 3.22
CA ILE A 162 23.13 5.65 4.41
C ILE A 162 24.33 4.91 5.04
N GLY A 163 25.56 5.37 4.79
CA GLY A 163 26.77 4.87 5.46
C GLY A 163 27.38 3.61 4.86
N THR A 164 27.12 3.32 3.59
CA THR A 164 27.77 2.26 2.83
C THR A 164 28.77 2.83 1.84
N ASP A 165 29.92 2.17 1.64
CA ASP A 165 30.98 2.58 0.71
C ASP A 165 30.54 2.61 -0.77
N SER A 166 29.40 1.98 -1.08
CA SER A 166 28.84 1.90 -2.43
C SER A 166 27.44 2.48 -2.50
N MET A 167 27.29 3.55 -3.28
CA MET A 167 25.97 4.15 -3.57
C MET A 167 24.94 3.16 -4.16
N LEU A 168 25.41 2.18 -4.94
CA LEU A 168 24.54 1.14 -5.48
C LEU A 168 24.04 0.21 -4.39
N LEU A 169 24.92 -0.19 -3.47
CA LEU A 169 24.55 -1.05 -2.35
C LEU A 169 23.55 -0.32 -1.43
N ALA A 170 23.78 0.96 -1.15
CA ALA A 170 22.82 1.79 -0.42
C ALA A 170 21.43 1.77 -1.06
N GLY A 171 21.37 1.99 -2.38
CA GLY A 171 20.11 1.94 -3.12
C GLY A 171 19.41 0.58 -3.04
N PHE A 172 20.15 -0.52 -3.22
CA PHE A 172 19.56 -1.86 -3.10
C PHE A 172 19.04 -2.17 -1.70
N ILE A 173 19.75 -1.75 -0.65
CA ILE A 173 19.27 -1.89 0.74
C ILE A 173 17.98 -1.10 0.93
N GLY A 174 17.95 0.18 0.52
CA GLY A 174 16.77 1.02 0.64
C GLY A 174 15.56 0.48 -0.13
N ALA A 175 15.75 0.05 -1.38
CA ALA A 175 14.69 -0.59 -2.16
C ALA A 175 14.17 -1.85 -1.47
N SER A 176 15.06 -2.70 -0.98
CA SER A 176 14.69 -3.96 -0.33
C SER A 176 13.91 -3.73 0.98
N VAL A 177 14.35 -2.78 1.80
CA VAL A 177 13.65 -2.41 3.05
C VAL A 177 12.26 -1.85 2.74
N ALA A 178 12.18 -0.88 1.83
CA ALA A 178 10.92 -0.23 1.47
C ALA A 178 9.91 -1.23 0.90
N THR A 179 10.32 -2.06 -0.06
CA THR A 179 9.42 -3.05 -0.69
C THR A 179 9.04 -4.17 0.26
N PHE A 180 9.98 -4.66 1.07
CA PHE A 180 9.69 -5.71 2.04
C PHE A 180 8.64 -5.26 3.06
N LEU A 181 8.83 -4.07 3.66
CA LEU A 181 7.90 -3.57 4.67
C LEU A 181 6.55 -3.16 4.09
N ALA A 182 6.51 -2.65 2.86
CA ALA A 182 5.26 -2.42 2.15
C ALA A 182 4.50 -3.72 1.84
N SER A 183 5.22 -4.81 1.51
CA SER A 183 4.61 -6.09 1.11
C SER A 183 4.23 -7.00 2.28
N VAL A 184 4.89 -6.87 3.43
CA VAL A 184 4.62 -7.74 4.59
C VAL A 184 3.18 -7.61 5.11
N LEU A 185 2.56 -6.44 4.91
CA LEU A 185 1.18 -6.18 5.33
C LEU A 185 0.16 -6.36 4.18
N ASP A 186 0.64 -6.42 2.94
CA ASP A 186 -0.20 -6.59 1.74
C ASP A 186 -0.54 -8.08 1.44
N LEU A 187 -0.09 -9.00 2.28
CA LEU A 187 -0.29 -10.45 2.10
C LEU A 187 -1.75 -10.92 2.24
N ASP A 188 -2.69 -10.02 2.47
CA ASP A 188 -4.09 -10.39 2.80
C ASP A 188 -5.11 -10.13 1.67
N ASP A 189 -4.76 -9.46 0.56
CA ASP A 189 -5.73 -9.02 -0.45
C ASP A 189 -5.90 -9.97 -1.66
N ASP A 190 -5.16 -11.06 -1.74
CA ASP A 190 -5.27 -12.01 -2.86
C ASP A 190 -6.22 -13.19 -2.56
N LYS A 191 -7.50 -12.89 -2.24
CA LYS A 191 -8.61 -13.88 -2.48
C LYS A 191 -9.98 -13.22 -2.51
#